data_7681927ea2bf7824b7bb033dfb6e0fbd
#
_entry.id   7681927ea2bf7824b7bb033dfb6e0fbd
#
_cell.length_a   1.000
_cell.length_b   1.000
_cell.length_c   1.000
_cell.angle_alpha   90.00
_cell.angle_beta   90.00
_cell.angle_gamma   90.00
#
_symmetry.space_group_name_H-M   'P 1'
#
loop_
_entity.id
_entity.type
_entity.pdbx_description
1 polymer ?
#
loop_
_entity_poly.entity_id
_entity_poly.type
_entity_poly.pdbx_seq_one_letter_code
_entity_poly.pdbx_strand_id
1 'polypeptide(L)'
;MKRMKNIRLGTLVACMCVLWGCEKPNVNIVMPQEASNRVLFAGEHLKKALEDAGYSSVMLSDTAGIDKDEVCIRLEQATDTAGLKKEGFTISTRGNMTTVTGNDGSGVIYGCRELIDHVGQYKDLKFPAQLTDAPEMVLRGGCVGIQKMEYLPGRGVYEYPYTPESFPWFYDKEQWIKYLDMLVENRMNSLYLWNGHPFASLVKLEE
;
A
#
# COMPACT_ATOMS: atom_id res chain seq x y z
N MET A 1 40.99 5.79 65.27
CA MET A 1 39.56 6.08 65.06
C MET A 1 39.30 6.33 63.58
N LYS A 2 38.90 5.34 62.78
CA LYS A 2 38.54 5.51 61.36
C LYS A 2 37.03 5.28 61.23
N ARG A 3 36.28 6.32 60.84
CA ARG A 3 34.89 6.28 60.49
C ARG A 3 34.71 5.62 59.12
N MET A 4 34.11 4.47 59.08
CA MET A 4 33.64 3.85 57.83
C MET A 4 32.33 4.53 57.41
N LYS A 5 32.31 5.08 56.18
CA LYS A 5 31.12 5.64 55.55
C LYS A 5 30.27 4.48 54.98
N ASN A 6 29.06 4.33 55.49
CA ASN A 6 28.05 3.45 54.90
C ASN A 6 27.60 4.01 53.56
N ILE A 7 27.97 3.37 52.47
CA ILE A 7 27.43 3.63 51.15
C ILE A 7 26.07 2.95 51.06
N ARG A 8 25.03 3.74 50.89
CA ARG A 8 23.66 3.28 50.77
C ARG A 8 23.48 2.51 49.46
N LEU A 9 23.25 1.19 49.59
CA LEU A 9 22.86 0.25 48.54
C LEU A 9 21.35 0.39 48.25
N GLY A 10 20.91 1.57 47.80
CA GLY A 10 19.48 1.88 47.64
C GLY A 10 19.06 2.42 46.27
N THR A 11 19.97 2.55 45.30
CA THR A 11 19.64 3.26 44.04
C THR A 11 19.75 2.42 42.80
N LEU A 12 19.87 1.10 42.91
CA LEU A 12 20.08 0.22 41.73
C LEU A 12 18.88 -0.69 41.37
N VAL A 13 17.74 -0.53 42.07
CA VAL A 13 16.52 -1.34 41.81
C VAL A 13 15.45 -0.59 41.00
N ALA A 14 15.59 0.71 40.80
CA ALA A 14 14.55 1.54 40.15
C ALA A 14 14.62 1.64 38.62
N CYS A 15 15.59 0.99 37.94
CA CYS A 15 15.76 1.11 36.48
C CYS A 15 15.42 -0.16 35.66
N MET A 16 14.80 -1.16 36.27
CA MET A 16 14.53 -2.44 35.58
C MET A 16 13.04 -2.70 35.26
N CYS A 17 12.18 -1.69 35.36
CA CYS A 17 10.71 -1.84 35.17
C CYS A 17 10.13 -1.11 33.94
N VAL A 18 10.92 -0.78 32.91
CA VAL A 18 10.38 -0.01 31.76
C VAL A 18 10.69 -0.67 30.40
N LEU A 19 10.73 -1.99 30.33
CA LEU A 19 10.82 -2.69 29.05
C LEU A 19 9.74 -3.79 28.88
N TRP A 20 8.57 -3.64 29.48
CA TRP A 20 7.40 -4.31 28.96
C TRP A 20 6.81 -3.40 27.87
N GLY A 21 7.40 -3.44 26.70
CA GLY A 21 6.74 -2.99 25.49
C GLY A 21 5.44 -3.79 25.39
N CYS A 22 4.31 -3.10 25.39
CA CYS A 22 3.01 -3.72 25.14
C CYS A 22 3.13 -4.43 23.80
N GLU A 23 3.16 -5.77 23.78
CA GLU A 23 3.22 -6.55 22.55
C GLU A 23 1.99 -6.20 21.72
N LYS A 24 2.21 -5.76 20.49
CA LYS A 24 1.11 -5.40 19.62
C LYS A 24 0.33 -6.66 19.23
N PRO A 25 -1.01 -6.57 19.10
CA PRO A 25 -1.81 -7.72 18.73
C PRO A 25 -1.42 -8.27 17.35
N ASN A 26 -1.63 -9.56 17.17
CA ASN A 26 -1.59 -10.17 15.84
C ASN A 26 -2.81 -9.71 15.02
N VAL A 27 -2.62 -9.48 13.73
CA VAL A 27 -3.67 -9.02 12.81
C VAL A 27 -3.91 -10.07 11.72
N ASN A 28 -5.12 -10.61 11.66
CA ASN A 28 -5.53 -11.56 10.65
C ASN A 28 -6.12 -10.80 9.44
N ILE A 29 -5.49 -10.91 8.28
CA ILE A 29 -5.99 -10.34 7.02
C ILE A 29 -6.72 -11.46 6.26
N VAL A 30 -8.03 -11.37 6.18
CA VAL A 30 -8.88 -12.38 5.53
C VAL A 30 -9.26 -11.92 4.14
N MET A 31 -8.99 -12.76 3.14
CA MET A 31 -9.31 -12.52 1.74
C MET A 31 -10.18 -13.63 1.17
N PRO A 32 -10.93 -13.40 0.08
CA PRO A 32 -11.64 -14.46 -0.61
C PRO A 32 -10.68 -15.56 -1.07
N GLN A 33 -11.15 -16.82 -1.07
CA GLN A 33 -10.35 -17.96 -1.52
C GLN A 33 -9.88 -17.82 -2.96
N GLU A 34 -10.71 -17.21 -3.83
CA GLU A 34 -10.39 -16.85 -5.21
C GLU A 34 -10.16 -15.33 -5.34
N ALA A 35 -9.22 -14.80 -4.55
CA ALA A 35 -8.89 -13.39 -4.61
C ALA A 35 -8.28 -13.01 -5.97
N SER A 36 -8.78 -11.92 -6.58
CA SER A 36 -8.15 -11.36 -7.78
C SER A 36 -6.75 -10.80 -7.46
N ASN A 37 -5.89 -10.66 -8.48
CA ASN A 37 -4.56 -10.09 -8.32
C ASN A 37 -4.58 -8.70 -7.64
N ARG A 38 -5.65 -7.91 -7.84
CA ARG A 38 -5.82 -6.60 -7.19
C ARG A 38 -6.10 -6.74 -5.69
N VAL A 39 -6.90 -7.72 -5.30
CA VAL A 39 -7.19 -7.99 -3.88
C VAL A 39 -5.95 -8.57 -3.18
N LEU A 40 -5.21 -9.45 -3.86
CA LEU A 40 -3.92 -9.95 -3.37
C LEU A 40 -2.92 -8.81 -3.15
N PHE A 41 -2.74 -7.94 -4.13
CA PHE A 41 -1.90 -6.74 -4.02
C PHE A 41 -2.29 -5.87 -2.83
N ALA A 42 -3.60 -5.61 -2.65
CA ALA A 42 -4.10 -4.84 -1.52
C ALA A 42 -3.75 -5.48 -0.17
N GLY A 43 -3.94 -6.80 -0.05
CA GLY A 43 -3.62 -7.56 1.16
C GLY A 43 -2.13 -7.56 1.49
N GLU A 44 -1.26 -7.76 0.49
CA GLU A 44 0.20 -7.75 0.66
C GLU A 44 0.72 -6.38 1.10
N HIS A 45 0.22 -5.29 0.50
CA HIS A 45 0.60 -3.93 0.87
C HIS A 45 0.10 -3.57 2.28
N LEU A 46 -1.13 -3.98 2.64
CA LEU A 46 -1.65 -3.80 3.99
C LEU A 46 -0.83 -4.59 5.01
N LYS A 47 -0.51 -5.86 4.72
CA LYS A 47 0.35 -6.70 5.55
C LYS A 47 1.69 -6.02 5.80
N LYS A 48 2.35 -5.58 4.74
CA LYS A 48 3.63 -4.87 4.85
C LYS A 48 3.53 -3.63 5.73
N ALA A 49 2.50 -2.80 5.55
CA ALA A 49 2.33 -1.58 6.34
C ALA A 49 2.09 -1.87 7.83
N LEU A 50 1.35 -2.94 8.15
CA LEU A 50 1.16 -3.42 9.53
C LEU A 50 2.49 -3.88 10.13
N GLU A 51 3.29 -4.66 9.41
CA GLU A 51 4.60 -5.12 9.86
C GLU A 51 5.58 -3.96 10.06
N ASP A 52 5.62 -2.99 9.13
CA ASP A 52 6.42 -1.76 9.25
C ASP A 52 5.99 -0.90 10.46
N ALA A 53 4.73 -1.02 10.88
CA ALA A 53 4.22 -0.40 12.09
C ALA A 53 4.45 -1.24 13.37
N GLY A 54 5.05 -2.42 13.25
CA GLY A 54 5.41 -3.32 14.36
C GLY A 54 4.29 -4.26 14.81
N TYR A 55 3.28 -4.52 13.96
CA TYR A 55 2.29 -5.58 14.17
C TYR A 55 2.77 -6.89 13.55
N SER A 56 2.42 -8.02 14.14
CA SER A 56 2.47 -9.32 13.46
C SER A 56 1.21 -9.46 12.60
N SER A 57 1.33 -9.95 11.37
CA SER A 57 0.16 -10.12 10.51
C SER A 57 0.22 -11.39 9.66
N VAL A 58 -0.95 -12.02 9.48
CA VAL A 58 -1.11 -13.27 8.72
C VAL A 58 -2.22 -13.09 7.69
N MET A 59 -1.99 -13.61 6.48
CA MET A 59 -3.01 -13.64 5.41
C MET A 59 -3.72 -14.99 5.42
N LEU A 60 -5.05 -14.98 5.46
CA LEU A 60 -5.91 -16.15 5.55
C LEU A 60 -6.97 -16.14 4.44
N SER A 61 -7.44 -17.31 4.03
CA SER A 61 -8.50 -17.45 3.02
C SER A 61 -9.91 -17.49 3.62
N ASP A 62 -10.03 -17.69 4.94
CA ASP A 62 -11.29 -17.68 5.65
C ASP A 62 -11.11 -17.26 7.12
N THR A 63 -12.21 -17.19 7.85
CA THR A 63 -12.22 -16.83 9.28
C THR A 63 -12.27 -18.04 10.20
N ALA A 64 -12.15 -19.25 9.68
CA ALA A 64 -12.18 -20.45 10.50
C ALA A 64 -10.96 -20.51 11.44
N GLY A 65 -11.22 -20.63 12.73
CA GLY A 65 -10.16 -20.68 13.74
C GLY A 65 -9.66 -19.33 14.25
N ILE A 66 -10.22 -18.20 13.79
CA ILE A 66 -9.93 -16.88 14.36
C ILE A 66 -10.79 -16.69 15.61
N ASP A 67 -10.13 -16.42 16.73
CA ASP A 67 -10.84 -16.11 17.97
C ASP A 67 -11.52 -14.73 17.92
N LYS A 68 -12.63 -14.56 18.65
CA LYS A 68 -13.39 -13.30 18.65
C LYS A 68 -12.62 -12.11 19.21
N ASP A 69 -11.60 -12.37 19.99
CA ASP A 69 -10.76 -11.35 20.62
C ASP A 69 -9.56 -10.97 19.72
N GLU A 70 -9.30 -11.70 18.65
CA GLU A 70 -8.26 -11.39 17.70
C GLU A 70 -8.69 -10.28 16.73
N VAL A 71 -7.72 -9.45 16.34
CA VAL A 71 -7.98 -8.40 15.34
C VAL A 71 -8.04 -9.02 13.95
N CYS A 72 -9.10 -8.71 13.23
CA CYS A 72 -9.33 -9.22 11.89
C CYS A 72 -9.66 -8.07 10.92
N ILE A 73 -8.98 -8.07 9.78
CA ILE A 73 -9.28 -7.18 8.65
C ILE A 73 -9.72 -8.06 7.48
N ARG A 74 -10.99 -7.95 7.08
CA ARG A 74 -11.56 -8.67 5.95
C ARG A 74 -11.54 -7.81 4.71
N LEU A 75 -11.02 -8.35 3.62
CA LEU A 75 -11.04 -7.73 2.30
C LEU A 75 -12.02 -8.47 1.41
N GLU A 76 -12.97 -7.76 0.83
CA GLU A 76 -13.98 -8.36 -0.04
C GLU A 76 -14.36 -7.42 -1.19
N GLN A 77 -14.78 -8.04 -2.29
CA GLN A 77 -15.39 -7.32 -3.40
C GLN A 77 -16.90 -7.49 -3.30
N ALA A 78 -17.66 -6.40 -3.45
CA ALA A 78 -19.10 -6.43 -3.37
C ALA A 78 -19.70 -7.36 -4.44
N THR A 79 -20.60 -8.22 -4.04
CA THR A 79 -21.42 -9.06 -4.96
C THR A 79 -22.58 -8.28 -5.55
N ASP A 80 -23.10 -7.30 -4.79
CA ASP A 80 -24.09 -6.33 -5.25
C ASP A 80 -23.47 -4.93 -5.17
N THR A 81 -23.27 -4.32 -6.33
CA THR A 81 -22.67 -2.99 -6.46
C THR A 81 -23.70 -1.86 -6.32
N ALA A 82 -24.95 -2.17 -6.00
CA ALA A 82 -25.99 -1.17 -5.80
C ALA A 82 -25.61 -0.22 -4.66
N GLY A 83 -25.32 1.03 -5.02
CA GLY A 83 -24.96 2.10 -4.07
C GLY A 83 -23.46 2.42 -3.95
N LEU A 84 -22.56 1.60 -4.48
CA LEU A 84 -21.15 1.94 -4.59
C LEU A 84 -20.81 2.38 -6.02
N LYS A 85 -20.19 3.53 -6.18
CA LYS A 85 -19.62 3.96 -7.48
C LYS A 85 -18.46 3.07 -7.89
N LYS A 86 -18.15 3.03 -9.18
CA LYS A 86 -16.94 2.35 -9.68
C LYS A 86 -15.69 2.80 -8.91
N GLU A 87 -14.82 1.86 -8.58
CA GLU A 87 -13.62 2.08 -7.75
C GLU A 87 -13.91 2.63 -6.34
N GLY A 88 -15.18 2.65 -5.93
CA GLY A 88 -15.59 3.04 -4.59
C GLY A 88 -15.40 1.91 -3.58
N PHE A 89 -15.36 2.26 -2.31
CA PHE A 89 -15.22 1.33 -1.20
C PHE A 89 -16.00 1.77 0.03
N THR A 90 -16.21 0.83 0.91
CA THR A 90 -16.71 1.05 2.28
C THR A 90 -15.78 0.36 3.26
N ILE A 91 -15.46 1.03 4.36
CA ILE A 91 -14.83 0.46 5.55
C ILE A 91 -15.89 0.41 6.64
N SER A 92 -16.01 -0.73 7.31
CA SER A 92 -16.91 -0.91 8.46
C SER A 92 -16.19 -1.64 9.57
N THR A 93 -16.10 -1.01 10.75
CA THR A 93 -15.45 -1.60 11.92
C THR A 93 -16.47 -1.92 13.00
N ARG A 94 -16.50 -3.16 13.47
CA ARG A 94 -17.36 -3.65 14.56
C ARG A 94 -16.53 -4.50 15.53
N GLY A 95 -16.28 -3.98 16.72
CA GLY A 95 -15.36 -4.63 17.67
C GLY A 95 -13.96 -4.79 17.07
N ASN A 96 -13.46 -6.00 17.04
CA ASN A 96 -12.13 -6.33 16.49
C ASN A 96 -12.14 -6.67 15.00
N MET A 97 -13.30 -6.61 14.34
CA MET A 97 -13.46 -6.90 12.91
C MET A 97 -13.58 -5.61 12.12
N THR A 98 -12.66 -5.39 11.18
CA THR A 98 -12.75 -4.33 10.16
C THR A 98 -12.96 -4.99 8.81
N THR A 99 -13.99 -4.56 8.07
CA THR A 99 -14.27 -5.05 6.72
C THR A 99 -14.04 -3.92 5.72
N VAL A 100 -13.25 -4.19 4.70
CA VAL A 100 -13.06 -3.34 3.52
C VAL A 100 -13.82 -3.99 2.37
N THR A 101 -14.90 -3.35 1.92
CA THR A 101 -15.70 -3.79 0.78
C THR A 101 -15.50 -2.85 -0.39
N GLY A 102 -14.89 -3.32 -1.48
CA GLY A 102 -14.75 -2.56 -2.72
C GLY A 102 -15.85 -2.88 -3.71
N ASN A 103 -16.33 -1.89 -4.49
CA ASN A 103 -17.21 -2.16 -5.64
C ASN A 103 -16.50 -3.10 -6.64
N ASP A 104 -15.21 -2.90 -6.80
CA ASP A 104 -14.32 -3.71 -7.63
C ASP A 104 -12.96 -3.87 -6.95
N GLY A 105 -12.04 -4.58 -7.60
CA GLY A 105 -10.70 -4.79 -7.03
C GLY A 105 -9.92 -3.50 -6.79
N SER A 106 -10.17 -2.43 -7.55
CA SER A 106 -9.54 -1.11 -7.30
C SER A 106 -10.13 -0.46 -6.04
N GLY A 107 -11.44 -0.59 -5.82
CA GLY A 107 -12.08 -0.14 -4.59
C GLY A 107 -11.50 -0.82 -3.36
N VAL A 108 -11.19 -2.13 -3.44
CA VAL A 108 -10.51 -2.84 -2.33
C VAL A 108 -9.12 -2.26 -2.07
N ILE A 109 -8.33 -2.00 -3.14
CA ILE A 109 -7.00 -1.36 -3.01
C ILE A 109 -7.14 0.00 -2.30
N TYR A 110 -8.08 0.83 -2.72
CA TYR A 110 -8.25 2.18 -2.17
C TYR A 110 -8.74 2.16 -0.72
N GLY A 111 -9.63 1.23 -0.38
CA GLY A 111 -10.03 1.03 1.01
C GLY A 111 -8.88 0.53 1.89
N CYS A 112 -8.05 -0.39 1.41
CA CYS A 112 -6.82 -0.80 2.10
C CYS A 112 -5.84 0.37 2.24
N ARG A 113 -5.74 1.25 1.24
CA ARG A 113 -4.89 2.43 1.33
C ARG A 113 -5.30 3.36 2.47
N GLU A 114 -6.59 3.55 2.72
CA GLU A 114 -7.08 4.28 3.90
C GLU A 114 -6.57 3.66 5.21
N LEU A 115 -6.63 2.32 5.33
CA LEU A 115 -6.12 1.65 6.52
C LEU A 115 -4.60 1.80 6.65
N ILE A 116 -3.87 1.69 5.53
CA ILE A 116 -2.41 1.88 5.47
C ILE A 116 -2.03 3.28 5.93
N ASP A 117 -2.70 4.31 5.41
CA ASP A 117 -2.46 5.70 5.78
C ASP A 117 -2.76 5.94 7.26
N HIS A 118 -3.86 5.38 7.77
CA HIS A 118 -4.19 5.44 9.19
C HIS A 118 -3.09 4.81 10.05
N VAL A 119 -2.70 3.58 9.74
CA VAL A 119 -1.63 2.87 10.48
C VAL A 119 -0.30 3.62 10.37
N GLY A 120 0.01 4.16 9.20
CA GLY A 120 1.21 4.97 8.96
C GLY A 120 1.25 6.22 9.84
N GLN A 121 0.11 6.90 10.00
CA GLN A 121 -0.01 8.15 10.73
C GLN A 121 -0.13 7.96 12.24
N TYR A 122 -1.02 7.07 12.69
CA TYR A 122 -1.40 6.95 14.09
C TYR A 122 -0.72 5.78 14.83
N LYS A 123 -0.16 4.82 14.08
CA LYS A 123 0.48 3.60 14.63
C LYS A 123 -0.46 2.76 15.50
N ASP A 124 -1.78 2.86 15.26
CA ASP A 124 -2.82 2.09 15.93
C ASP A 124 -3.80 1.46 14.92
N LEU A 125 -4.76 0.67 15.43
CA LEU A 125 -5.77 -0.03 14.64
C LEU A 125 -7.20 0.52 14.91
N LYS A 126 -7.30 1.78 15.36
CA LYS A 126 -8.59 2.43 15.66
C LYS A 126 -9.23 2.97 14.38
N PHE A 127 -9.57 2.06 13.49
CA PHE A 127 -10.19 2.41 12.22
C PHE A 127 -11.60 3.02 12.40
N PRO A 128 -12.08 3.81 11.42
CA PRO A 128 -13.42 4.41 11.49
C PRO A 128 -14.50 3.33 11.57
N ALA A 129 -15.53 3.58 12.37
CA ALA A 129 -16.69 2.68 12.49
C ALA A 129 -17.42 2.51 11.16
N GLN A 130 -17.47 3.58 10.35
CA GLN A 130 -18.04 3.59 9.01
C GLN A 130 -17.35 4.68 8.17
N LEU A 131 -16.87 4.30 6.99
CA LEU A 131 -16.35 5.21 5.98
C LEU A 131 -16.78 4.70 4.60
N THR A 132 -17.30 5.58 3.77
CA THR A 132 -17.58 5.29 2.36
C THR A 132 -16.97 6.38 1.51
N ASP A 133 -16.21 6.00 0.50
CA ASP A 133 -15.58 6.94 -0.43
C ASP A 133 -15.54 6.35 -1.85
N ALA A 134 -15.48 7.23 -2.83
CA ALA A 134 -15.37 6.86 -4.24
C ALA A 134 -14.77 8.01 -5.05
N PRO A 135 -13.99 7.73 -6.09
CA PRO A 135 -13.45 8.77 -6.94
C PRO A 135 -14.56 9.55 -7.67
N GLU A 136 -14.42 10.87 -7.73
CA GLU A 136 -15.32 11.71 -8.53
C GLU A 136 -14.90 11.73 -10.01
N MET A 137 -13.59 11.73 -10.28
CA MET A 137 -13.04 11.71 -11.64
C MET A 137 -12.86 10.27 -12.12
N VAL A 138 -13.37 9.98 -13.31
CA VAL A 138 -13.25 8.65 -13.93
C VAL A 138 -11.79 8.34 -14.31
N LEU A 139 -11.06 9.32 -14.81
CA LEU A 139 -9.67 9.19 -15.26
C LEU A 139 -8.77 10.03 -14.36
N ARG A 140 -7.79 9.38 -13.74
CA ARG A 140 -6.82 10.00 -12.83
C ARG A 140 -5.46 9.42 -13.12
N GLY A 141 -4.46 10.25 -13.40
CA GLY A 141 -3.16 9.71 -13.72
C GLY A 141 -2.09 10.74 -14.04
N GLY A 142 -0.92 10.22 -14.37
CA GLY A 142 0.23 11.00 -14.78
C GLY A 142 0.46 10.96 -16.29
N CYS A 143 1.13 12.00 -16.80
CA CYS A 143 1.68 12.02 -18.14
C CYS A 143 3.20 11.94 -18.06
N VAL A 144 3.80 10.98 -18.74
CA VAL A 144 5.25 10.85 -18.87
C VAL A 144 5.65 11.12 -20.30
N GLY A 145 6.39 12.21 -20.51
CA GLY A 145 7.04 12.50 -21.78
C GLY A 145 8.46 11.94 -21.82
N ILE A 146 8.75 11.09 -22.76
CA ILE A 146 10.09 10.57 -22.99
C ILE A 146 10.73 11.46 -24.03
N GLN A 147 11.57 12.40 -23.61
CA GLN A 147 12.20 13.37 -24.50
C GLN A 147 13.70 13.44 -24.20
N LYS A 148 14.50 13.54 -25.26
CA LYS A 148 15.91 13.88 -25.10
C LYS A 148 16.04 15.38 -24.83
N MET A 149 16.74 15.74 -23.76
CA MET A 149 16.90 17.14 -23.33
C MET A 149 17.93 17.90 -24.20
N GLU A 150 18.78 17.20 -24.95
CA GLU A 150 19.82 17.79 -25.79
C GLU A 150 19.44 17.67 -27.26
N TYR A 151 19.52 18.77 -27.96
CA TYR A 151 19.41 18.82 -29.43
C TYR A 151 20.82 18.66 -30.03
N LEU A 152 20.93 17.86 -31.09
CA LEU A 152 22.15 17.87 -31.87
C LEU A 152 22.34 19.23 -32.54
N PRO A 153 23.56 19.75 -32.66
CA PRO A 153 23.84 20.96 -33.38
C PRO A 153 23.31 20.87 -34.82
N GLY A 154 22.50 21.85 -35.21
CA GLY A 154 21.90 21.93 -36.54
C GLY A 154 20.65 21.07 -36.78
N ARG A 155 20.14 20.35 -35.76
CA ARG A 155 18.89 19.61 -35.84
C ARG A 155 17.90 20.04 -34.76
N GLY A 156 16.74 20.51 -35.16
CA GLY A 156 15.65 20.90 -34.27
C GLY A 156 14.66 19.77 -33.97
N VAL A 157 15.08 18.50 -34.02
CA VAL A 157 14.23 17.31 -33.84
C VAL A 157 14.84 16.36 -32.83
N TYR A 158 13.96 15.65 -32.11
CA TYR A 158 14.33 14.62 -31.17
C TYR A 158 15.06 13.48 -31.87
N GLU A 159 16.11 12.97 -31.23
CA GLU A 159 16.81 11.81 -31.78
C GLU A 159 16.15 10.52 -31.35
N TYR A 160 15.95 9.69 -32.32
CA TYR A 160 15.63 8.28 -32.17
C TYR A 160 16.82 7.43 -32.63
N PRO A 161 17.02 6.21 -32.15
CA PRO A 161 16.14 5.45 -31.27
C PRO A 161 16.35 5.77 -29.80
N TYR A 162 15.35 5.43 -28.97
CA TYR A 162 15.50 5.36 -27.54
C TYR A 162 16.25 4.07 -27.21
N THR A 163 17.45 4.20 -26.70
CA THR A 163 18.30 3.07 -26.35
C THR A 163 18.55 3.04 -24.84
N PRO A 164 18.97 1.88 -24.27
CA PRO A 164 19.35 1.83 -22.86
C PRO A 164 20.44 2.83 -22.46
N GLU A 165 21.31 3.19 -23.40
CA GLU A 165 22.39 4.17 -23.19
C GLU A 165 21.83 5.59 -23.12
N SER A 166 20.83 5.94 -23.95
CA SER A 166 20.24 7.28 -24.00
C SER A 166 19.16 7.49 -22.93
N PHE A 167 18.42 6.44 -22.59
CA PHE A 167 17.32 6.46 -21.62
C PHE A 167 17.34 5.23 -20.70
N PRO A 168 18.35 5.05 -19.84
CA PRO A 168 18.49 3.84 -19.01
C PRO A 168 17.27 3.60 -18.11
N TRP A 169 16.66 4.66 -17.56
CA TRP A 169 15.49 4.56 -16.71
C TRP A 169 14.26 3.98 -17.41
N PHE A 170 14.11 4.21 -18.71
CA PHE A 170 12.99 3.70 -19.50
C PHE A 170 13.02 2.17 -19.63
N TYR A 171 14.20 1.58 -19.60
CA TYR A 171 14.42 0.15 -19.67
C TYR A 171 14.54 -0.51 -18.28
N ASP A 172 14.47 0.27 -17.22
CA ASP A 172 14.50 -0.22 -15.85
C ASP A 172 13.09 -0.68 -15.43
N LYS A 173 12.85 -2.00 -15.49
CA LYS A 173 11.59 -2.61 -15.12
C LYS A 173 11.21 -2.32 -13.65
N GLU A 174 12.18 -2.34 -12.74
CA GLU A 174 11.91 -2.11 -11.32
C GLU A 174 11.47 -0.68 -11.05
N GLN A 175 12.05 0.28 -11.76
CA GLN A 175 11.63 1.68 -11.68
C GLN A 175 10.21 1.87 -12.20
N TRP A 176 9.83 1.20 -13.28
CA TRP A 176 8.46 1.23 -13.78
C TRP A 176 7.47 0.63 -12.78
N ILE A 177 7.81 -0.50 -12.15
CA ILE A 177 6.97 -1.10 -11.11
C ILE A 177 6.76 -0.12 -9.97
N LYS A 178 7.84 0.46 -9.42
CA LYS A 178 7.75 1.46 -8.35
C LYS A 178 6.91 2.68 -8.73
N TYR A 179 7.05 3.13 -9.97
CA TYR A 179 6.26 4.25 -10.48
C TYR A 179 4.77 3.91 -10.60
N LEU A 180 4.44 2.72 -11.11
CA LEU A 180 3.06 2.24 -11.19
C LEU A 180 2.45 2.02 -9.81
N ASP A 181 3.20 1.45 -8.89
CA ASP A 181 2.78 1.29 -7.50
C ASP A 181 2.49 2.66 -6.86
N MET A 182 3.36 3.64 -7.06
CA MET A 182 3.15 5.01 -6.60
C MET A 182 1.87 5.63 -7.19
N LEU A 183 1.56 5.38 -8.47
CA LEU A 183 0.29 5.82 -9.05
C LEU A 183 -0.91 5.17 -8.35
N VAL A 184 -0.87 3.86 -8.12
CA VAL A 184 -1.92 3.11 -7.40
C VAL A 184 -2.06 3.61 -5.97
N GLU A 185 -0.97 3.83 -5.25
CA GLU A 185 -0.96 4.39 -3.90
C GLU A 185 -1.60 5.77 -3.81
N ASN A 186 -1.54 6.55 -4.88
CA ASN A 186 -2.22 7.84 -5.00
C ASN A 186 -3.58 7.75 -5.70
N ARG A 187 -4.17 6.55 -5.75
CA ARG A 187 -5.50 6.24 -6.34
C ARG A 187 -5.62 6.68 -7.80
N MET A 188 -4.51 6.66 -8.53
CA MET A 188 -4.48 6.90 -9.96
C MET A 188 -4.76 5.59 -10.71
N ASN A 189 -5.43 5.69 -11.86
CA ASN A 189 -5.85 4.56 -12.66
C ASN A 189 -5.43 4.65 -14.13
N SER A 190 -4.61 5.65 -14.47
CA SER A 190 -4.14 5.85 -15.83
C SER A 190 -2.71 6.34 -15.90
N LEU A 191 -2.03 5.94 -16.95
CA LEU A 191 -0.73 6.46 -17.36
C LEU A 191 -0.82 6.87 -18.82
N TYR A 192 -0.50 8.12 -19.09
CA TYR A 192 -0.37 8.63 -20.44
C TYR A 192 1.12 8.75 -20.80
N LEU A 193 1.54 8.02 -21.83
CA LEU A 193 2.88 8.12 -22.38
C LEU A 193 2.83 9.06 -23.59
N TRP A 194 3.42 10.25 -23.44
CA TRP A 194 3.41 11.26 -24.46
C TRP A 194 4.73 11.29 -25.22
N ASN A 195 4.78 10.56 -26.32
CA ASN A 195 5.72 10.77 -27.41
C ASN A 195 5.41 9.86 -28.61
N GLY A 196 6.11 10.12 -29.73
CA GLY A 196 5.82 9.48 -31.00
C GLY A 196 6.20 8.00 -31.13
N HIS A 197 7.00 7.43 -30.21
CA HIS A 197 7.58 6.10 -30.37
C HIS A 197 7.49 5.09 -29.20
N PRO A 198 6.79 5.32 -28.10
CA PRO A 198 6.72 4.29 -27.06
C PRO A 198 6.06 3.00 -27.55
N PHE A 199 5.14 3.10 -28.52
CA PHE A 199 4.45 1.93 -29.07
C PHE A 199 5.38 1.01 -29.84
N ALA A 200 6.32 1.53 -30.61
CA ALA A 200 7.30 0.72 -31.34
C ALA A 200 8.29 0.00 -30.42
N SER A 201 8.49 0.51 -29.20
CA SER A 201 9.39 -0.09 -28.20
C SER A 201 8.67 -1.04 -27.25
N LEU A 202 7.36 -0.85 -27.01
CA LEU A 202 6.57 -1.61 -26.06
C LEU A 202 5.77 -2.75 -26.70
N VAL A 203 5.51 -2.69 -28.01
CA VAL A 203 4.74 -3.70 -28.74
C VAL A 203 5.62 -4.30 -29.83
N LYS A 204 5.89 -5.60 -29.72
CA LYS A 204 6.43 -6.38 -30.83
C LYS A 204 5.26 -6.77 -31.74
N LEU A 205 5.27 -6.31 -32.97
CA LEU A 205 4.41 -6.83 -34.00
C LEU A 205 5.13 -8.06 -34.59
N GLU A 206 4.50 -9.22 -34.53
CA GLU A 206 4.98 -10.38 -35.24
C GLU A 206 4.65 -10.16 -36.72
N GLU A 207 5.66 -10.27 -37.61
CA GLU A 207 5.50 -10.23 -39.08
C GLU A 207 4.94 -11.55 -39.62
#